data_0d634baab118327ba5eb072d218f7229
#
_entry.id   0d634baab118327ba5eb072d218f7229
#
_cell.length_a   1.000
_cell.length_b   1.000
_cell.length_c   1.000
_cell.angle_alpha   90.00
_cell.angle_beta   90.00
_cell.angle_gamma   90.00
#
_symmetry.space_group_name_H-M   'P 1'
#
loop_
_entity.id
_entity.type
_entity.pdbx_description
1 polymer ?
#
loop_
_entity_poly.entity_id
_entity_poly.type
_entity_poly.pdbx_seq_one_letter_code
_entity_poly.pdbx_strand_id
1 'polypeptide(L)'
;MKAFRPVLFLAVILLVVGLACSALTGDGEPSPQPEVTEAPVQPVDPPTTVPEPTALPPTEEPTEAPAPTESQPESRDFYVEEFDSNFVEDDWQSFTLGSGDSDNLIIEQQDDYMLFDMRDEDLYVYYMYAPYIYEDVSLILSAENRGRNNNNVSLVCRMNEEGTEWYEFSVESGGVWFLYAVDGSYNRIDNGGTNALRQGREVNEYRMDCAGDEITMYVNDEKIKTVQDTRYLFDEGFVGFNISSLNVLPITVEVNWFEIGLPE
;
A
#
# COMPACT_ATOMS: atom_id res chain seq x y z
N MET A 1 -46.54 35.67 -4.79
CA MET A 1 -46.75 34.30 -5.22
C MET A 1 -45.38 33.62 -5.53
N LYS A 2 -44.49 33.43 -4.51
CA LYS A 2 -43.18 32.79 -4.67
C LYS A 2 -42.78 31.79 -3.57
N ALA A 3 -43.73 31.30 -2.77
CA ALA A 3 -43.45 30.47 -1.58
C ALA A 3 -43.86 28.98 -1.71
N PHE A 4 -44.26 28.49 -2.89
CA PHE A 4 -44.77 27.11 -3.05
C PHE A 4 -43.80 26.10 -3.70
N ARG A 5 -42.60 26.53 -4.14
CA ARG A 5 -41.67 25.65 -4.85
C ARG A 5 -40.87 24.67 -3.96
N PRO A 6 -40.44 25.00 -2.74
CA PRO A 6 -39.66 24.04 -1.95
C PRO A 6 -40.44 22.89 -1.35
N VAL A 7 -41.77 23.12 -1.06
CA VAL A 7 -42.63 22.08 -0.46
C VAL A 7 -42.99 20.98 -1.46
N LEU A 8 -43.09 21.32 -2.74
CA LEU A 8 -43.40 20.34 -3.79
C LEU A 8 -42.23 19.41 -4.08
N PHE A 9 -40.99 19.90 -3.96
CA PHE A 9 -39.77 19.06 -4.10
C PHE A 9 -39.60 18.06 -2.94
N LEU A 10 -39.93 18.47 -1.72
CA LEU A 10 -39.84 17.58 -0.56
C LEU A 10 -40.88 16.44 -0.62
N ALA A 11 -42.10 16.72 -1.14
CA ALA A 11 -43.17 15.74 -1.31
C ALA A 11 -42.83 14.68 -2.38
N VAL A 12 -42.14 15.06 -3.46
CA VAL A 12 -41.69 14.12 -4.52
C VAL A 12 -40.60 13.20 -4.02
N ILE A 13 -39.64 13.70 -3.22
CA ILE A 13 -38.55 12.87 -2.64
C ILE A 13 -39.13 11.84 -1.66
N LEU A 14 -40.09 12.20 -0.83
CA LEU A 14 -40.71 11.25 0.12
C LEU A 14 -41.54 10.16 -0.59
N LEU A 15 -42.09 10.42 -1.78
CA LEU A 15 -42.89 9.45 -2.54
C LEU A 15 -42.00 8.41 -3.27
N VAL A 16 -40.76 8.77 -3.63
CA VAL A 16 -39.81 7.86 -4.28
C VAL A 16 -39.16 6.89 -3.27
N VAL A 17 -38.98 7.32 -2.02
CA VAL A 17 -38.40 6.46 -0.97
C VAL A 17 -39.40 5.43 -0.44
N GLY A 18 -40.69 5.65 -0.57
CA GLY A 18 -41.74 4.74 -0.08
C GLY A 18 -42.04 3.50 -0.95
N LEU A 19 -41.49 3.40 -2.16
CA LEU A 19 -41.78 2.32 -3.12
C LEU A 19 -40.70 1.22 -3.21
N ALA A 20 -39.62 1.29 -2.43
CA ALA A 20 -38.48 0.37 -2.51
C ALA A 20 -38.47 -0.77 -1.46
N CYS A 21 -39.51 -0.92 -0.63
CA CYS A 21 -39.56 -1.95 0.43
C CYS A 21 -40.70 -2.93 0.31
N SER A 22 -40.85 -3.64 -0.82
CA SER A 22 -41.73 -4.82 -0.88
C SER A 22 -41.40 -5.73 -2.04
N ALA A 23 -40.26 -6.43 -1.97
CA ALA A 23 -40.01 -7.66 -2.72
C ALA A 23 -38.75 -8.36 -2.18
N LEU A 24 -38.86 -9.13 -1.08
CA LEU A 24 -37.89 -10.18 -0.71
C LEU A 24 -38.51 -11.06 0.39
N THR A 25 -39.57 -11.84 0.03
CA THR A 25 -39.90 -13.09 0.71
C THR A 25 -40.00 -14.14 -0.39
N GLY A 26 -38.92 -14.88 -0.59
CA GLY A 26 -38.84 -16.07 -1.42
C GLY A 26 -38.42 -17.23 -0.54
N ASP A 27 -39.37 -18.10 -0.21
CA ASP A 27 -39.12 -19.40 0.39
C ASP A 27 -38.29 -20.26 -0.55
N GLY A 28 -37.06 -20.57 -0.17
CA GLY A 28 -36.17 -21.51 -0.86
C GLY A 28 -36.19 -22.86 -0.17
N GLU A 29 -36.79 -23.84 -0.81
CA GLU A 29 -36.82 -25.25 -0.49
C GLU A 29 -35.40 -25.88 -0.49
N PRO A 30 -35.03 -26.78 0.43
CA PRO A 30 -33.69 -27.37 0.46
C PRO A 30 -33.50 -28.38 -0.68
N SER A 31 -32.43 -28.16 -1.45
CA SER A 31 -31.96 -29.05 -2.49
C SER A 31 -31.43 -30.36 -1.92
N PRO A 32 -31.74 -31.54 -2.51
CA PRO A 32 -31.27 -32.83 -2.02
C PRO A 32 -29.79 -33.04 -2.28
N GLN A 33 -29.14 -33.56 -1.26
CA GLN A 33 -27.75 -33.97 -1.23
C GLN A 33 -27.51 -35.17 -2.19
N PRO A 34 -26.46 -35.21 -3.00
CA PRO A 34 -26.17 -36.37 -3.82
C PRO A 34 -25.67 -37.55 -2.98
N GLU A 35 -26.30 -38.66 -3.21
CA GLU A 35 -26.00 -39.99 -2.63
C GLU A 35 -24.66 -40.50 -3.17
N VAL A 36 -23.73 -40.82 -2.27
CA VAL A 36 -22.43 -41.39 -2.60
C VAL A 36 -22.60 -42.89 -2.95
N THR A 37 -22.50 -43.22 -4.23
CA THR A 37 -22.47 -44.63 -4.70
C THR A 37 -21.07 -45.18 -4.49
N GLU A 38 -20.93 -46.16 -3.59
CA GLU A 38 -19.71 -46.98 -3.44
C GLU A 38 -19.47 -47.84 -4.69
N ALA A 39 -18.27 -47.69 -5.27
CA ALA A 39 -17.83 -48.56 -6.35
C ALA A 39 -17.30 -49.90 -5.81
N PRO A 40 -17.57 -51.04 -6.47
CA PRO A 40 -17.13 -52.37 -6.01
C PRO A 40 -15.63 -52.56 -6.11
N VAL A 41 -15.04 -53.07 -5.02
CA VAL A 41 -13.63 -53.44 -4.90
C VAL A 41 -13.36 -54.67 -5.76
N GLN A 42 -12.43 -54.56 -6.74
CA GLN A 42 -11.90 -55.70 -7.48
C GLN A 42 -10.78 -56.41 -6.69
N PRO A 43 -10.66 -57.74 -6.77
CA PRO A 43 -9.60 -58.49 -6.09
C PRO A 43 -8.24 -58.25 -6.78
N VAL A 44 -7.23 -57.98 -5.96
CA VAL A 44 -5.84 -57.77 -6.41
C VAL A 44 -5.15 -59.12 -6.47
N ASP A 45 -4.60 -59.49 -7.66
CA ASP A 45 -3.73 -60.64 -7.84
C ASP A 45 -2.37 -60.46 -7.15
N PRO A 46 -1.76 -61.54 -6.64
CA PRO A 46 -0.49 -61.46 -5.92
C PRO A 46 0.69 -61.08 -6.85
N PRO A 47 1.69 -60.34 -6.34
CA PRO A 47 2.78 -59.82 -7.14
C PRO A 47 3.72 -60.91 -7.61
N THR A 48 3.96 -60.94 -8.94
CA THR A 48 5.01 -61.72 -9.58
C THR A 48 6.37 -61.12 -9.28
N THR A 49 7.27 -61.89 -8.68
CA THR A 49 8.65 -61.49 -8.38
C THR A 49 9.44 -61.30 -9.68
N VAL A 50 9.84 -60.06 -9.93
CA VAL A 50 10.77 -59.69 -11.02
C VAL A 50 12.20 -59.84 -10.51
N PRO A 51 13.13 -60.42 -11.25
CA PRO A 51 14.54 -60.51 -10.82
C PRO A 51 15.19 -59.13 -10.78
N GLU A 52 15.97 -58.94 -9.74
CA GLU A 52 16.71 -57.70 -9.41
C GLU A 52 17.75 -57.40 -10.50
N PRO A 53 17.76 -56.18 -11.10
CA PRO A 53 18.79 -55.82 -12.05
C PRO A 53 20.11 -55.50 -11.29
N THR A 54 21.18 -56.10 -11.78
CA THR A 54 22.56 -55.87 -11.32
C THR A 54 22.94 -54.42 -11.49
N ALA A 55 23.32 -53.78 -10.36
CA ALA A 55 23.74 -52.41 -10.33
C ALA A 55 25.00 -52.17 -11.18
N LEU A 56 24.92 -51.25 -12.13
CA LEU A 56 26.07 -50.67 -12.81
C LEU A 56 26.80 -49.71 -11.85
N PRO A 57 28.14 -49.62 -11.93
CA PRO A 57 28.86 -48.65 -11.09
C PRO A 57 28.44 -47.22 -11.44
N PRO A 58 28.37 -46.34 -10.42
CA PRO A 58 27.98 -44.93 -10.63
C PRO A 58 28.99 -44.25 -11.54
N THR A 59 28.52 -43.75 -12.68
CA THR A 59 29.25 -42.76 -13.48
C THR A 59 29.21 -41.45 -12.68
N GLU A 60 30.38 -40.93 -12.28
CA GLU A 60 30.46 -39.59 -11.69
C GLU A 60 29.98 -38.57 -12.73
N GLU A 61 28.80 -37.97 -12.48
CA GLU A 61 28.35 -36.80 -13.21
C GLU A 61 29.32 -35.65 -12.94
N PRO A 62 29.70 -34.84 -13.96
CA PRO A 62 30.48 -33.67 -13.77
C PRO A 62 29.70 -32.71 -12.84
N THR A 63 30.26 -32.37 -11.68
CA THR A 63 29.75 -31.33 -10.81
C THR A 63 29.75 -30.02 -11.61
N GLU A 64 28.58 -29.56 -12.04
CA GLU A 64 28.43 -28.21 -12.58
C GLU A 64 28.95 -27.23 -11.53
N ALA A 65 29.84 -26.33 -11.96
CA ALA A 65 30.29 -25.23 -11.13
C ALA A 65 29.04 -24.42 -10.69
N PRO A 66 28.95 -24.03 -9.40
CA PRO A 66 27.85 -23.20 -8.96
C PRO A 66 27.78 -21.96 -9.85
N ALA A 67 26.58 -21.68 -10.39
CA ALA A 67 26.31 -20.44 -11.10
C ALA A 67 26.71 -19.26 -10.20
N PRO A 68 27.25 -18.16 -10.76
CA PRO A 68 27.51 -16.97 -9.96
C PRO A 68 26.19 -16.59 -9.28
N THR A 69 26.18 -16.64 -7.97
CA THR A 69 25.09 -16.04 -7.18
C THR A 69 25.14 -14.56 -7.50
N GLU A 70 24.16 -14.03 -8.22
CA GLU A 70 23.94 -12.60 -8.28
C GLU A 70 23.81 -12.14 -6.82
N SER A 71 24.80 -11.34 -6.38
CA SER A 71 24.73 -10.74 -5.05
C SER A 71 23.51 -9.82 -5.04
N GLN A 72 22.46 -10.22 -4.34
CA GLN A 72 21.39 -9.29 -3.99
C GLN A 72 22.03 -8.07 -3.32
N PRO A 73 21.63 -6.86 -3.67
CA PRO A 73 22.13 -5.67 -3.00
C PRO A 73 21.87 -5.81 -1.50
N GLU A 74 22.94 -5.63 -0.71
CA GLU A 74 22.83 -5.67 0.75
C GLU A 74 21.90 -4.55 1.19
N SER A 75 20.79 -4.88 1.90
CA SER A 75 19.90 -3.89 2.48
C SER A 75 20.65 -3.01 3.49
N ARG A 76 20.30 -1.72 3.57
CA ARG A 76 20.79 -0.87 4.67
C ARG A 76 19.83 -1.02 5.85
N ASP A 77 20.33 -1.51 6.98
CA ASP A 77 19.53 -1.65 8.21
C ASP A 77 19.10 -0.30 8.78
N PHE A 78 19.83 0.75 8.47
CA PHE A 78 19.54 2.11 8.91
C PHE A 78 20.02 3.14 7.88
N TYR A 79 19.15 4.08 7.54
CA TYR A 79 19.45 5.18 6.63
C TYR A 79 18.58 6.38 6.97
N VAL A 80 19.17 7.57 7.00
CA VAL A 80 18.45 8.84 7.12
C VAL A 80 18.82 9.72 5.95
N GLU A 81 17.81 10.22 5.24
CA GLU A 81 17.92 11.25 4.22
C GLU A 81 17.42 12.58 4.79
N GLU A 82 18.31 13.54 4.95
CA GLU A 82 18.01 14.89 5.45
C GLU A 82 17.76 15.91 4.33
N PHE A 83 17.83 15.47 3.06
CA PHE A 83 17.69 16.29 1.86
C PHE A 83 18.59 17.53 1.86
N ASP A 84 19.75 17.41 2.49
CA ASP A 84 20.76 18.44 2.59
C ASP A 84 21.70 18.47 1.37
N SER A 85 22.84 19.13 1.48
CA SER A 85 23.85 19.20 0.42
C SER A 85 24.52 17.86 0.08
N ASN A 86 24.26 16.79 0.84
CA ASN A 86 24.76 15.44 0.59
C ASN A 86 23.70 14.56 -0.10
N PHE A 87 22.54 15.10 -0.40
CA PHE A 87 21.46 14.40 -1.09
C PHE A 87 21.94 13.84 -2.44
N VAL A 88 21.69 12.56 -2.67
CA VAL A 88 22.04 11.84 -3.90
C VAL A 88 20.76 11.58 -4.70
N GLU A 89 20.50 12.43 -5.68
CA GLU A 89 19.27 12.35 -6.51
C GLU A 89 19.14 11.00 -7.24
N ASP A 90 20.27 10.41 -7.65
CA ASP A 90 20.30 9.11 -8.36
C ASP A 90 19.80 7.93 -7.49
N ASP A 91 19.78 8.07 -6.16
CA ASP A 91 19.26 7.06 -5.23
C ASP A 91 17.72 7.09 -5.16
N TRP A 92 17.08 8.08 -5.78
CA TRP A 92 15.64 8.28 -5.72
C TRP A 92 14.99 8.24 -7.10
N GLN A 93 13.82 7.63 -7.15
CA GLN A 93 12.98 7.61 -8.35
C GLN A 93 11.63 8.22 -8.04
N SER A 94 11.13 9.04 -8.94
CA SER A 94 9.80 9.63 -8.81
C SER A 94 8.91 9.26 -9.97
N PHE A 95 7.62 9.08 -9.68
CA PHE A 95 6.57 8.94 -10.67
C PHE A 95 5.26 9.54 -10.14
N THR A 96 4.34 9.81 -11.02
CA THR A 96 3.04 10.40 -10.68
C THR A 96 1.90 9.48 -11.08
N LEU A 97 0.87 9.44 -10.24
CA LEU A 97 -0.43 8.83 -10.52
C LEU A 97 -1.52 9.90 -10.38
N GLY A 98 -2.76 9.52 -10.70
CA GLY A 98 -3.90 10.43 -10.66
C GLY A 98 -4.21 11.01 -12.02
N SER A 99 -5.12 11.97 -12.06
CA SER A 99 -5.57 12.64 -13.30
C SER A 99 -4.99 14.04 -13.48
N GLY A 100 -4.28 14.55 -12.48
CA GLY A 100 -3.65 15.87 -12.49
C GLY A 100 -2.49 15.95 -13.48
N ASP A 101 -2.23 17.17 -13.96
CA ASP A 101 -1.16 17.44 -14.91
C ASP A 101 0.18 17.61 -14.19
N SER A 102 1.13 16.71 -14.45
CA SER A 102 2.46 16.75 -13.86
C SER A 102 3.29 17.98 -14.27
N ASP A 103 2.93 18.69 -15.34
CA ASP A 103 3.56 19.97 -15.70
C ASP A 103 3.29 21.06 -14.64
N ASN A 104 2.30 20.85 -13.77
CA ASN A 104 1.96 21.71 -12.64
C ASN A 104 2.59 21.26 -11.29
N LEU A 105 3.57 20.36 -11.35
CA LEU A 105 4.34 19.84 -10.21
C LEU A 105 5.76 20.43 -10.24
N ILE A 106 6.21 20.90 -9.07
CA ILE A 106 7.60 21.26 -8.83
C ILE A 106 8.11 20.40 -7.67
N ILE A 107 9.21 19.69 -7.89
CA ILE A 107 9.97 19.00 -6.85
C ILE A 107 11.35 19.62 -6.86
N GLU A 108 11.76 20.20 -5.74
CA GLU A 108 13.06 20.88 -5.63
C GLU A 108 13.71 20.55 -4.27
N GLN A 109 14.95 20.11 -4.30
CA GLN A 109 15.79 20.07 -3.12
C GLN A 109 16.20 21.52 -2.75
N GLN A 110 15.92 21.90 -1.53
CA GLN A 110 16.30 23.16 -0.92
C GLN A 110 17.47 22.92 0.07
N ASP A 111 17.81 23.91 0.90
CA ASP A 111 18.99 23.84 1.78
C ASP A 111 19.00 22.60 2.69
N ASP A 112 17.85 22.22 3.27
CA ASP A 112 17.70 21.13 4.25
C ASP A 112 16.30 20.47 4.20
N TYR A 113 15.64 20.50 3.05
CA TYR A 113 14.37 19.82 2.82
C TYR A 113 14.08 19.59 1.32
N MET A 114 13.16 18.70 1.03
CA MET A 114 12.60 18.52 -0.31
C MET A 114 11.24 19.21 -0.40
N LEU A 115 11.12 20.15 -1.34
CA LEU A 115 9.90 20.91 -1.61
C LEU A 115 9.04 20.18 -2.65
N PHE A 116 7.74 20.01 -2.34
CA PHE A 116 6.70 19.60 -3.26
C PHE A 116 5.69 20.74 -3.40
N ASP A 117 5.64 21.40 -4.59
CA ASP A 117 4.64 22.44 -4.92
C ASP A 117 3.75 21.93 -6.05
N MET A 118 2.47 21.68 -5.71
CA MET A 118 1.47 21.11 -6.62
C MET A 118 0.37 22.14 -6.89
N ARG A 119 0.11 22.41 -8.17
CA ARG A 119 -0.85 23.42 -8.62
C ARG A 119 -2.01 22.81 -9.41
N ASP A 120 -2.10 21.48 -9.42
CA ASP A 120 -3.22 20.75 -9.99
C ASP A 120 -3.80 19.78 -8.96
N GLU A 121 -5.08 19.45 -9.09
CA GLU A 121 -5.78 18.48 -8.24
C GLU A 121 -5.50 17.05 -8.69
N ASP A 122 -5.71 16.10 -7.78
CA ASP A 122 -5.61 14.67 -8.07
C ASP A 122 -4.21 14.25 -8.62
N LEU A 123 -3.16 14.87 -8.09
CA LEU A 123 -1.76 14.49 -8.30
C LEU A 123 -1.26 13.68 -7.12
N TYR A 124 -0.78 12.47 -7.38
CA TYR A 124 -0.16 11.57 -6.41
C TYR A 124 1.31 11.39 -6.80
N VAL A 125 2.21 11.98 -6.03
CA VAL A 125 3.65 12.03 -6.32
C VAL A 125 4.36 11.03 -5.44
N TYR A 126 4.83 9.94 -6.01
CA TYR A 126 5.62 8.93 -5.34
C TYR A 126 7.10 9.26 -5.46
N TYR A 127 7.81 9.15 -4.35
CA TYR A 127 9.24 9.40 -4.23
C TYR A 127 9.87 8.20 -3.52
N MET A 128 10.57 7.34 -4.28
CA MET A 128 10.96 6.00 -3.85
C MET A 128 12.46 5.89 -3.75
N TYR A 129 12.96 5.33 -2.64
CA TYR A 129 14.35 5.00 -2.43
C TYR A 129 14.68 3.71 -3.18
N ALA A 130 15.51 3.81 -4.22
CA ALA A 130 15.72 2.76 -5.21
C ALA A 130 16.92 1.83 -4.96
N PRO A 131 17.95 2.15 -4.12
CA PRO A 131 19.15 1.33 -4.02
C PRO A 131 18.94 -0.06 -3.42
N TYR A 132 17.91 -0.25 -2.57
CA TYR A 132 17.69 -1.48 -1.83
C TYR A 132 16.21 -1.85 -1.76
N ILE A 133 15.95 -3.14 -1.59
CA ILE A 133 14.63 -3.69 -1.26
C ILE A 133 14.61 -4.14 0.20
N TYR A 134 13.43 -4.10 0.83
CA TYR A 134 13.24 -4.38 2.26
C TYR A 134 12.09 -5.35 2.46
N GLU A 135 12.30 -6.37 3.30
CA GLU A 135 11.28 -7.30 3.78
C GLU A 135 10.59 -6.70 5.02
N ASP A 136 11.35 -6.56 6.12
CA ASP A 136 10.90 -5.94 7.36
C ASP A 136 11.54 -4.54 7.49
N VAL A 137 10.71 -3.52 7.67
CA VAL A 137 11.18 -2.14 7.66
C VAL A 137 10.31 -1.23 8.53
N SER A 138 10.95 -0.29 9.20
CA SER A 138 10.32 0.89 9.80
C SER A 138 10.65 2.11 8.97
N LEU A 139 9.63 2.85 8.57
CA LEU A 139 9.76 4.09 7.80
C LEU A 139 9.25 5.25 8.62
N ILE A 140 10.02 6.34 8.66
CA ILE A 140 9.58 7.59 9.30
C ILE A 140 9.77 8.74 8.32
N LEU A 141 8.78 9.60 8.22
CA LEU A 141 8.80 10.81 7.40
C LEU A 141 8.44 12.03 8.23
N SER A 142 9.27 13.04 8.21
CA SER A 142 8.96 14.36 8.79
C SER A 142 8.57 15.33 7.68
N ALA A 143 7.37 15.86 7.77
CA ALA A 143 6.85 16.79 6.77
C ALA A 143 6.04 17.95 7.38
N GLU A 144 6.10 19.09 6.71
CA GLU A 144 5.35 20.29 7.05
C GLU A 144 4.49 20.77 5.88
N ASN A 145 3.20 20.98 6.12
CA ASN A 145 2.32 21.59 5.12
C ASN A 145 2.51 23.12 5.12
N ARG A 146 2.93 23.68 4.02
CA ARG A 146 3.14 25.14 3.86
C ARG A 146 2.08 25.80 2.99
N GLY A 147 1.33 25.01 2.23
CA GLY A 147 0.27 25.46 1.32
C GLY A 147 -1.12 25.42 1.93
N ARG A 148 -2.08 25.02 1.12
CA ARG A 148 -3.44 24.73 1.56
C ARG A 148 -3.47 23.40 2.32
N ASN A 149 -4.26 23.35 3.40
CA ASN A 149 -4.43 22.14 4.19
C ASN A 149 -5.42 21.17 3.51
N ASN A 150 -5.02 20.63 2.34
CA ASN A 150 -5.85 19.74 1.53
C ASN A 150 -4.98 18.77 0.72
N ASN A 151 -4.14 18.05 1.43
CA ASN A 151 -3.17 17.10 0.89
C ASN A 151 -3.15 15.82 1.72
N ASN A 152 -2.52 14.79 1.16
CA ASN A 152 -2.11 13.59 1.90
C ASN A 152 -0.60 13.54 1.97
N VAL A 153 -0.11 12.98 3.08
CA VAL A 153 1.25 12.49 3.25
C VAL A 153 1.16 10.99 3.51
N SER A 154 1.88 10.22 2.73
CA SER A 154 1.81 8.76 2.81
C SER A 154 3.20 8.14 2.91
N LEU A 155 3.29 7.00 3.59
CA LEU A 155 4.45 6.12 3.58
C LEU A 155 4.14 4.88 2.74
N VAL A 156 5.16 4.38 2.04
CA VAL A 156 5.05 3.25 1.11
C VAL A 156 6.08 2.20 1.45
N CYS A 157 5.67 0.95 1.66
CA CYS A 157 6.57 -0.20 1.80
C CYS A 157 6.21 -1.32 0.83
N ARG A 158 7.21 -2.17 0.53
CA ARG A 158 7.08 -3.37 -0.29
C ARG A 158 6.53 -3.10 -1.69
N MET A 159 6.98 -2.02 -2.31
CA MET A 159 6.63 -1.76 -3.71
C MET A 159 7.44 -2.69 -4.62
N ASN A 160 6.75 -3.46 -5.46
CA ASN A 160 7.41 -4.31 -6.45
C ASN A 160 8.11 -3.48 -7.55
N GLU A 161 9.01 -4.11 -8.32
CA GLU A 161 9.78 -3.43 -9.38
C GLU A 161 8.90 -2.81 -10.47
N GLU A 162 7.75 -3.39 -10.75
CA GLU A 162 6.80 -2.91 -11.74
C GLU A 162 5.98 -1.71 -11.25
N GLY A 163 6.04 -1.37 -9.95
CA GLY A 163 5.22 -0.31 -9.35
C GLY A 163 3.72 -0.58 -9.43
N THR A 164 3.31 -1.85 -9.28
CA THR A 164 1.92 -2.30 -9.37
C THR A 164 1.37 -2.83 -8.06
N GLU A 165 2.22 -3.19 -7.11
CA GLU A 165 1.88 -3.74 -5.80
C GLU A 165 2.66 -3.05 -4.69
N TRP A 166 1.97 -2.58 -3.62
CA TRP A 166 2.60 -2.00 -2.41
C TRP A 166 1.59 -1.83 -1.28
N TYR A 167 2.08 -1.60 -0.05
CA TYR A 167 1.27 -1.05 1.04
C TYR A 167 1.49 0.45 1.16
N GLU A 168 0.40 1.17 1.45
CA GLU A 168 0.43 2.62 1.63
C GLU A 168 -0.35 3.04 2.89
N PHE A 169 0.33 3.68 3.82
CA PHE A 169 -0.28 4.39 4.93
C PHE A 169 -0.41 5.86 4.58
N SER A 170 -1.61 6.34 4.35
CA SER A 170 -1.93 7.70 3.91
C SER A 170 -2.65 8.48 4.99
N VAL A 171 -2.21 9.70 5.27
CA VAL A 171 -2.83 10.61 6.25
C VAL A 171 -3.22 11.90 5.55
N GLU A 172 -4.52 12.18 5.54
CA GLU A 172 -5.04 13.48 5.08
C GLU A 172 -4.71 14.58 6.09
N SER A 173 -4.49 15.78 5.60
CA SER A 173 -4.22 16.97 6.39
C SER A 173 -5.31 17.33 7.43
N GLY A 174 -6.50 16.70 7.32
CA GLY A 174 -7.58 16.76 8.30
C GLY A 174 -7.50 15.72 9.42
N GLY A 175 -6.55 14.80 9.38
CA GLY A 175 -6.36 13.72 10.37
C GLY A 175 -7.17 12.45 10.07
N VAL A 176 -7.76 12.33 8.89
CA VAL A 176 -8.28 11.05 8.40
C VAL A 176 -7.11 10.24 7.86
N TRP A 177 -7.08 8.97 8.18
CA TRP A 177 -6.03 8.07 7.70
C TRP A 177 -6.61 6.84 7.01
N PHE A 178 -5.81 6.28 6.11
CA PHE A 178 -6.11 5.06 5.36
C PHE A 178 -4.90 4.15 5.32
N LEU A 179 -5.15 2.85 5.35
CA LEU A 179 -4.19 1.83 4.95
C LEU A 179 -4.70 1.15 3.69
N TYR A 180 -3.89 1.17 2.64
CA TYR A 180 -4.18 0.52 1.38
C TYR A 180 -3.20 -0.62 1.11
N ALA A 181 -3.70 -1.68 0.45
CA ALA A 181 -2.90 -2.53 -0.42
C ALA A 181 -3.21 -2.12 -1.86
N VAL A 182 -2.20 -1.74 -2.60
CA VAL A 182 -2.34 -1.51 -4.03
C VAL A 182 -1.95 -2.80 -4.74
N ASP A 183 -2.84 -3.25 -5.65
CA ASP A 183 -2.70 -4.43 -6.49
C ASP A 183 -3.37 -4.08 -7.82
N GLY A 184 -2.66 -3.30 -8.64
CA GLY A 184 -3.21 -2.66 -9.83
C GLY A 184 -4.37 -1.69 -9.58
N SER A 185 -4.84 -1.59 -8.33
CA SER A 185 -5.87 -0.66 -7.85
C SER A 185 -5.73 -0.46 -6.34
N TYR A 186 -6.22 0.69 -5.83
CA TYR A 186 -6.23 0.96 -4.40
C TYR A 186 -7.31 0.16 -3.68
N ASN A 187 -6.90 -0.81 -2.88
CA ASN A 187 -7.76 -1.63 -2.05
C ASN A 187 -7.60 -1.20 -0.60
N ARG A 188 -8.62 -0.53 -0.05
CA ARG A 188 -8.58 -0.09 1.35
C ARG A 188 -8.67 -1.29 2.30
N ILE A 189 -7.62 -1.46 3.12
CA ILE A 189 -7.56 -2.47 4.19
C ILE A 189 -8.26 -1.95 5.44
N ASP A 190 -7.89 -0.73 5.88
CA ASP A 190 -8.47 -0.09 7.07
C ASP A 190 -8.48 1.44 6.91
N ASN A 191 -9.20 2.13 7.78
CA ASN A 191 -9.22 3.60 7.84
C ASN A 191 -9.76 4.09 9.18
N GLY A 192 -9.50 5.35 9.48
CA GLY A 192 -10.02 5.99 10.69
C GLY A 192 -9.68 7.46 10.77
N GLY A 193 -9.75 8.01 11.97
CA GLY A 193 -9.33 9.36 12.26
C GLY A 193 -8.35 9.39 13.42
N THR A 194 -7.46 10.39 13.45
CA THR A 194 -6.54 10.65 14.56
C THR A 194 -6.55 12.11 14.94
N ASN A 195 -6.38 12.37 16.25
CA ASN A 195 -6.13 13.70 16.79
C ASN A 195 -4.63 13.93 17.05
N ALA A 196 -3.78 12.95 16.78
CA ALA A 196 -2.33 13.08 16.91
C ALA A 196 -1.74 14.03 15.86
N LEU A 197 -2.41 14.17 14.70
CA LEU A 197 -1.98 15.09 13.65
C LEU A 197 -2.10 16.55 14.11
N ARG A 198 -1.01 17.31 14.03
CA ARG A 198 -0.98 18.75 14.21
C ARG A 198 -1.41 19.40 12.91
N GLN A 199 -2.58 20.02 12.93
CA GLN A 199 -3.16 20.64 11.72
C GLN A 199 -2.53 21.99 11.40
N GLY A 200 -2.62 22.38 10.14
CA GLY A 200 -2.11 23.67 9.65
C GLY A 200 -0.66 23.59 9.22
N ARG A 201 0.14 24.61 9.58
CA ARG A 201 1.56 24.70 9.24
C ARG A 201 2.42 24.21 10.39
N GLU A 202 2.28 22.93 10.68
CA GLU A 202 3.00 22.28 11.77
C GLU A 202 3.77 21.09 11.21
N VAL A 203 4.93 20.82 11.75
CA VAL A 203 5.71 19.64 11.43
C VAL A 203 5.03 18.42 12.05
N ASN A 204 4.84 17.39 11.24
CA ASN A 204 4.34 16.09 11.66
C ASN A 204 5.31 14.98 11.28
N GLU A 205 5.35 13.97 12.12
CA GLU A 205 6.08 12.73 11.86
C GLU A 205 5.08 11.61 11.61
N TYR A 206 5.29 10.90 10.53
CA TYR A 206 4.50 9.75 10.10
C TYR A 206 5.40 8.53 10.17
N ARG A 207 4.96 7.44 10.83
CA ARG A 207 5.72 6.20 10.90
C ARG A 207 4.87 5.02 10.46
N MET A 208 5.48 4.10 9.70
CA MET A 208 4.90 2.86 9.25
C MET A 208 5.91 1.73 9.45
N ASP A 209 5.56 0.75 10.27
CA ASP A 209 6.33 -0.47 10.45
C ASP A 209 5.68 -1.58 9.63
N CYS A 210 6.41 -2.16 8.68
CA CYS A 210 6.02 -3.32 7.91
C CYS A 210 6.87 -4.50 8.40
N ALA A 211 6.29 -5.45 9.15
CA ALA A 211 7.01 -6.56 9.76
C ALA A 211 6.21 -7.87 9.61
N GLY A 212 6.73 -8.82 8.84
CA GLY A 212 5.98 -10.02 8.48
C GLY A 212 4.62 -9.68 7.86
N ASP A 213 3.55 -10.16 8.44
CA ASP A 213 2.16 -9.87 8.03
C ASP A 213 1.51 -8.71 8.81
N GLU A 214 2.25 -8.05 9.71
CA GLU A 214 1.74 -6.94 10.51
C GLU A 214 2.22 -5.59 9.95
N ILE A 215 1.28 -4.64 9.88
CA ILE A 215 1.54 -3.24 9.54
C ILE A 215 1.11 -2.39 10.72
N THR A 216 2.05 -1.67 11.33
CA THR A 216 1.77 -0.77 12.44
C THR A 216 1.99 0.68 12.02
N MET A 217 1.05 1.56 12.35
CA MET A 217 1.03 2.95 11.91
C MET A 217 1.03 3.91 13.11
N TYR A 218 1.78 5.01 12.95
CA TYR A 218 1.90 6.05 13.99
C TYR A 218 1.84 7.45 13.34
N VAL A 219 1.38 8.42 14.12
CA VAL A 219 1.47 9.86 13.81
C VAL A 219 1.96 10.57 15.06
N ASN A 220 3.06 11.32 14.97
CA ASN A 220 3.68 12.06 16.09
C ASN A 220 3.88 11.17 17.33
N ASP A 221 4.50 10.00 17.14
CA ASP A 221 4.76 8.96 18.17
C ASP A 221 3.50 8.31 18.76
N GLU A 222 2.30 8.76 18.40
CA GLU A 222 1.07 8.11 18.83
C GLU A 222 0.72 6.95 17.90
N LYS A 223 0.65 5.73 18.48
CA LYS A 223 0.24 4.55 17.73
C LYS A 223 -1.23 4.67 17.29
N ILE A 224 -1.45 4.65 15.99
CA ILE A 224 -2.77 4.72 15.38
C ILE A 224 -3.42 3.34 15.34
N LYS A 225 -2.72 2.36 14.79
CA LYS A 225 -3.26 1.01 14.58
C LYS A 225 -2.16 0.01 14.28
N THR A 226 -2.41 -1.26 14.62
CA THR A 226 -1.75 -2.41 14.01
C THR A 226 -2.79 -3.19 13.23
N VAL A 227 -2.47 -3.57 12.02
CA VAL A 227 -3.31 -4.38 11.12
C VAL A 227 -2.51 -5.60 10.70
N GLN A 228 -3.12 -6.78 10.79
CA GLN A 228 -2.56 -8.01 10.23
C GLN A 228 -3.16 -8.23 8.85
N ASP A 229 -2.31 -8.23 7.81
CA ASP A 229 -2.74 -8.58 6.46
C ASP A 229 -2.70 -10.11 6.28
N THR A 230 -3.83 -10.65 5.86
CA THR A 230 -3.99 -12.07 5.56
C THR A 230 -4.40 -12.32 4.12
N ARG A 231 -4.39 -11.25 3.29
CA ARG A 231 -4.96 -11.30 1.94
C ARG A 231 -3.94 -11.02 0.85
N TYR A 232 -3.18 -9.94 0.94
CA TYR A 232 -2.27 -9.50 -0.12
C TYR A 232 -0.89 -10.11 0.05
N LEU A 233 -0.36 -10.10 1.29
CA LEU A 233 0.87 -10.79 1.69
C LEU A 233 2.06 -10.38 0.81
N PHE A 234 2.20 -9.07 0.52
CA PHE A 234 3.40 -8.58 -0.14
C PHE A 234 4.59 -8.75 0.80
N ASP A 235 5.67 -9.36 0.32
CA ASP A 235 6.78 -9.81 1.16
C ASP A 235 7.89 -8.76 1.27
N GLU A 236 8.39 -8.26 0.13
CA GLU A 236 9.53 -7.35 0.05
C GLU A 236 9.35 -6.34 -1.10
N GLY A 237 10.14 -5.29 -1.09
CA GLY A 237 10.14 -4.31 -2.17
C GLY A 237 10.80 -2.99 -1.79
N PHE A 238 10.68 -2.04 -2.70
CA PHE A 238 11.14 -0.67 -2.49
C PHE A 238 10.30 0.04 -1.43
N VAL A 239 10.90 1.08 -0.86
CA VAL A 239 10.28 1.91 0.16
C VAL A 239 10.34 3.38 -0.23
N GLY A 240 9.47 4.18 0.34
CA GLY A 240 9.44 5.61 0.07
C GLY A 240 8.20 6.29 0.63
N PHE A 241 7.82 7.38 0.01
CA PHE A 241 6.66 8.16 0.42
C PHE A 241 5.89 8.72 -0.77
N ASN A 242 4.67 9.19 -0.49
CA ASN A 242 3.82 9.86 -1.45
C ASN A 242 3.32 11.18 -0.87
N ILE A 243 3.34 12.24 -1.67
CA ILE A 243 2.65 13.50 -1.39
C ILE A 243 1.56 13.67 -2.44
N SER A 244 0.32 13.90 -1.99
CA SER A 244 -0.82 14.03 -2.91
C SER A 244 -1.55 15.33 -2.73
N SER A 245 -1.97 15.93 -3.84
CA SER A 245 -2.94 17.03 -3.85
C SER A 245 -4.37 16.47 -3.91
N LEU A 246 -5.28 17.13 -3.18
CA LEU A 246 -6.71 16.89 -3.32
C LEU A 246 -7.34 18.00 -4.19
N ASN A 247 -8.43 18.62 -3.74
CA ASN A 247 -9.23 19.53 -4.57
C ASN A 247 -9.14 21.02 -4.18
N VAL A 248 -8.26 21.40 -3.25
CA VAL A 248 -8.04 22.79 -2.82
C VAL A 248 -6.57 23.16 -2.94
N LEU A 249 -6.24 24.02 -3.86
CA LEU A 249 -4.89 24.35 -4.30
C LEU A 249 -4.46 25.79 -3.92
N PRO A 250 -3.17 26.10 -3.97
CA PRO A 250 -2.02 25.22 -4.20
C PRO A 250 -1.66 24.40 -2.96
N ILE A 251 -1.08 23.23 -3.18
CA ILE A 251 -0.47 22.41 -2.14
C ILE A 251 1.02 22.66 -2.14
N THR A 252 1.60 22.87 -0.97
CA THR A 252 3.04 23.02 -0.78
C THR A 252 3.40 22.24 0.46
N VAL A 253 4.25 21.22 0.32
CA VAL A 253 4.74 20.37 1.42
C VAL A 253 6.25 20.41 1.41
N GLU A 254 6.85 20.67 2.58
CA GLU A 254 8.28 20.53 2.85
C GLU A 254 8.47 19.18 3.55
N VAL A 255 9.27 18.29 2.96
CA VAL A 255 9.72 17.04 3.56
C VAL A 255 11.10 17.29 4.13
N ASN A 256 11.20 17.26 5.47
CA ASN A 256 12.44 17.61 6.18
C ASN A 256 13.44 16.46 6.16
N TRP A 257 12.96 15.24 6.40
CA TRP A 257 13.80 14.05 6.37
C TRP A 257 12.94 12.79 6.23
N PHE A 258 13.61 11.73 5.76
CA PHE A 258 13.04 10.39 5.64
C PHE A 258 14.01 9.39 6.27
N GLU A 259 13.50 8.47 7.08
CA GLU A 259 14.30 7.46 7.79
C GLU A 259 13.82 6.05 7.44
N ILE A 260 14.78 5.17 7.22
CA ILE A 260 14.61 3.73 7.09
C ILE A 260 15.30 3.10 8.30
N GLY A 261 14.59 2.22 9.02
CA GLY A 261 15.10 1.52 10.19
C GLY A 261 14.50 0.13 10.34
N LEU A 262 14.82 -0.53 11.43
CA LEU A 262 14.23 -1.81 11.79
C LEU A 262 12.93 -1.59 12.57
N PRO A 263 11.89 -2.42 12.35
CA PRO A 263 10.66 -2.38 13.15
C PRO A 263 10.94 -2.67 14.63
N GLU A 264 10.18 -2.06 15.53
CA GLU A 264 10.26 -2.30 16.98
C GLU A 264 9.51 -3.54 17.41
#